data_1edf40380565d210b506444fb5936563
#
_entry.id   1edf40380565d210b506444fb5936563
#
_cell.length_a   1.000
_cell.length_b   1.000
_cell.length_c   1.000
_cell.angle_alpha   90.00
_cell.angle_beta   90.00
_cell.angle_gamma   90.00
#
_symmetry.space_group_name_H-M   'P 1'
#
loop_
_entity.id
_entity.type
_entity.pdbx_description
1 polymer ?
#
loop_
_entity_poly.entity_id
_entity_poly.type
_entity_poly.pdbx_seq_one_letter_code
_entity_poly.pdbx_strand_id
1 'polypeptide(L)'
;MEVYKKINNNVALARDAKGRELVVFGKGIGFASMPYELTDLSRIQRTFYDVNEKYLALLRDVPEAVFLAADDIADTAREELDCTLNANLTYALADHLNFAIQRSREGLNVQVPLAYDIQHLYPHEYAIAKQGLHELCRTLAVDLPDTEIVSIAMHIITAENEVGDMHSTILTAKVISELSAI
;
A
#
# COMPACT_ATOMS: atom_id res chain seq x y z
N MET A 1 -18.28 19.21 0.14
CA MET A 1 -18.12 17.76 -0.15
C MET A 1 -19.10 16.99 0.70
N GLU A 2 -19.93 16.16 0.09
CA GLU A 2 -20.90 15.34 0.82
C GLU A 2 -20.27 14.04 1.29
N VAL A 3 -20.21 13.81 2.59
CA VAL A 3 -19.78 12.55 3.20
C VAL A 3 -21.05 11.74 3.50
N TYR A 4 -21.21 10.57 2.86
CA TYR A 4 -22.48 9.86 2.88
C TYR A 4 -22.44 8.46 3.49
N LYS A 5 -21.25 7.84 3.62
CA LYS A 5 -21.13 6.50 4.20
C LYS A 5 -19.85 6.33 4.99
N LYS A 6 -19.99 5.93 6.24
CA LYS A 6 -18.89 5.59 7.13
C LYS A 6 -18.23 4.27 6.72
N ILE A 7 -16.90 4.23 6.70
CA ILE A 7 -16.09 2.99 6.66
C ILE A 7 -15.62 2.70 8.07
N ASN A 8 -14.90 3.65 8.70
CA ASN A 8 -14.51 3.62 10.10
C ASN A 8 -14.53 5.05 10.69
N ASN A 9 -13.94 5.27 11.86
CA ASN A 9 -13.98 6.58 12.52
C ASN A 9 -13.25 7.69 11.75
N ASN A 10 -12.26 7.33 10.93
CA ASN A 10 -11.40 8.27 10.22
C ASN A 10 -11.45 8.12 8.69
N VAL A 11 -12.25 7.17 8.19
CA VAL A 11 -12.40 6.89 6.76
C VAL A 11 -13.87 6.83 6.38
N ALA A 12 -14.22 7.53 5.32
CA ALA A 12 -15.61 7.56 4.82
C ALA A 12 -15.66 7.67 3.30
N LEU A 13 -16.79 7.27 2.72
CA LEU A 13 -17.15 7.56 1.34
C LEU A 13 -17.75 8.95 1.24
N ALA A 14 -17.32 9.69 0.22
CA ALA A 14 -17.79 11.02 -0.06
C ALA A 14 -18.06 11.22 -1.56
N ARG A 15 -18.74 12.32 -1.89
CA ARG A 15 -18.90 12.84 -3.25
C ARG A 15 -18.34 14.25 -3.33
N ASP A 16 -17.53 14.49 -4.35
CA ASP A 16 -17.01 15.82 -4.62
C ASP A 16 -18.08 16.73 -5.26
N ALA A 17 -17.72 17.99 -5.52
CA ALA A 17 -18.62 18.96 -6.16
C ALA A 17 -19.06 18.57 -7.59
N LYS A 18 -18.36 17.62 -8.24
CA LYS A 18 -18.68 17.09 -9.57
C LYS A 18 -19.48 15.78 -9.49
N GLY A 19 -19.84 15.32 -8.28
CA GLY A 19 -20.56 14.08 -8.04
C GLY A 19 -19.72 12.81 -8.13
N ARG A 20 -18.39 12.91 -8.24
CA ARG A 20 -17.50 11.74 -8.27
C ARG A 20 -17.37 11.14 -6.88
N GLU A 21 -17.43 9.83 -6.81
CA GLU A 21 -17.21 9.10 -5.56
C GLU A 21 -15.73 9.00 -5.22
N LEU A 22 -15.43 9.15 -3.94
CA LEU A 22 -14.07 9.04 -3.41
C LEU A 22 -14.09 8.54 -1.97
N VAL A 23 -12.98 7.95 -1.56
CA VAL A 23 -12.69 7.66 -0.16
C VAL A 23 -11.91 8.83 0.42
N VAL A 24 -12.32 9.31 1.59
CA VAL A 24 -11.64 10.38 2.33
C VAL A 24 -11.10 9.84 3.62
N PHE A 25 -9.84 10.17 3.89
CA PHE A 25 -9.14 9.90 5.14
C PHE A 25 -8.98 11.21 5.91
N GLY A 26 -9.29 11.20 7.19
CA GLY A 26 -9.08 12.35 8.06
C GLY A 26 -9.65 12.13 9.44
N LYS A 27 -8.97 12.68 10.44
CA LYS A 27 -9.30 12.47 11.84
C LYS A 27 -10.76 12.79 12.15
N GLY A 28 -11.50 11.77 12.54
CA GLY A 28 -12.89 11.91 12.98
C GLY A 28 -13.91 12.18 11.86
N ILE A 29 -13.56 12.01 10.59
CA ILE A 29 -14.49 12.20 9.46
C ILE A 29 -15.69 11.25 9.56
N GLY A 30 -15.48 10.04 10.07
CA GLY A 30 -16.55 9.06 10.23
C GLY A 30 -17.38 9.17 11.51
N PHE A 31 -17.16 10.18 12.37
CA PHE A 31 -17.93 10.31 13.63
C PHE A 31 -19.28 11.01 13.46
N ALA A 32 -19.42 11.91 12.50
CA ALA A 32 -20.66 12.63 12.29
C ALA A 32 -21.79 11.71 11.80
N SER A 33 -23.03 12.07 12.12
CA SER A 33 -24.19 11.40 11.56
C SER A 33 -24.26 11.64 10.05
N MET A 34 -24.35 10.58 9.27
CA MET A 34 -24.32 10.64 7.81
C MET A 34 -25.71 10.61 7.21
N PRO A 35 -25.94 11.25 6.05
CA PRO A 35 -24.98 12.08 5.31
C PRO A 35 -24.77 13.47 5.95
N TYR A 36 -23.59 14.09 5.73
CA TYR A 36 -23.31 15.46 6.13
C TYR A 36 -22.41 16.17 5.12
N GLU A 37 -22.41 17.50 5.14
CA GLU A 37 -21.55 18.30 4.29
C GLU A 37 -20.22 18.63 5.03
N LEU A 38 -19.10 18.13 4.51
CA LEU A 38 -17.77 18.47 4.98
C LEU A 38 -17.33 19.80 4.34
N THR A 39 -17.40 20.87 5.10
CA THR A 39 -17.02 22.23 4.67
C THR A 39 -15.56 22.54 4.97
N ASP A 40 -15.05 22.01 6.09
CA ASP A 40 -13.63 22.17 6.47
C ASP A 40 -12.78 21.06 5.84
N LEU A 41 -12.19 21.37 4.68
CA LEU A 41 -11.35 20.45 3.93
C LEU A 41 -9.97 20.24 4.57
N SER A 42 -9.56 21.08 5.54
CA SER A 42 -8.29 20.89 6.25
C SER A 42 -8.26 19.63 7.12
N ARG A 43 -9.42 19.05 7.39
CA ARG A 43 -9.56 17.78 8.10
C ARG A 43 -9.21 16.57 7.23
N ILE A 44 -9.13 16.75 5.89
CA ILE A 44 -8.79 15.68 4.95
C ILE A 44 -7.28 15.53 4.92
N GLN A 45 -6.80 14.33 5.19
CA GLN A 45 -5.39 13.95 5.08
C GLN A 45 -5.08 13.38 3.69
N ARG A 46 -5.94 12.48 3.20
CA ARG A 46 -5.81 11.81 1.90
C ARG A 46 -7.17 11.61 1.23
N THR A 47 -7.15 11.52 -0.09
CA THR A 47 -8.34 11.19 -0.90
C THR A 47 -7.96 10.19 -1.98
N PHE A 48 -8.85 9.19 -2.22
CA PHE A 48 -8.68 8.20 -3.27
C PHE A 48 -9.94 8.17 -4.12
N TYR A 49 -9.78 8.35 -5.42
CA TYR A 49 -10.86 8.28 -6.41
C TYR A 49 -10.97 6.88 -7.00
N ASP A 50 -12.11 6.55 -7.56
CA ASP A 50 -12.36 5.29 -8.30
C ASP A 50 -12.05 4.01 -7.51
N VAL A 51 -12.33 4.03 -6.20
CA VAL A 51 -12.04 2.90 -5.30
C VAL A 51 -13.02 1.76 -5.54
N ASN A 52 -12.50 0.62 -5.98
CA ASN A 52 -13.28 -0.60 -6.18
C ASN A 52 -13.84 -1.14 -4.84
N GLU A 53 -15.02 -1.79 -4.89
CA GLU A 53 -15.65 -2.40 -3.71
C GLU A 53 -14.74 -3.38 -2.95
N LYS A 54 -13.87 -4.10 -3.65
CA LYS A 54 -12.85 -4.98 -3.06
C LYS A 54 -11.95 -4.23 -2.08
N TYR A 55 -11.55 -3.01 -2.42
CA TYR A 55 -10.68 -2.19 -1.58
C TYR A 55 -11.43 -1.53 -0.43
N LEU A 56 -12.75 -1.32 -0.57
CA LEU A 56 -13.57 -0.86 0.55
C LEU A 56 -13.64 -1.87 1.70
N ALA A 57 -13.62 -3.17 1.40
CA ALA A 57 -13.52 -4.22 2.42
C ALA A 57 -12.15 -4.15 3.13
N LEU A 58 -11.06 -4.05 2.36
CA LEU A 58 -9.70 -3.90 2.90
C LEU A 58 -9.60 -2.70 3.87
N LEU A 59 -10.18 -1.55 3.52
CA LEU A 59 -10.16 -0.34 4.34
C LEU A 59 -10.90 -0.47 5.68
N ARG A 60 -11.72 -1.51 5.86
CA ARG A 60 -12.37 -1.81 7.16
C ARG A 60 -11.45 -2.59 8.08
N ASP A 61 -10.63 -3.48 7.49
CA ASP A 61 -9.84 -4.47 8.21
C ASP A 61 -8.41 -4.00 8.47
N VAL A 62 -7.88 -3.13 7.60
CA VAL A 62 -6.54 -2.57 7.73
C VAL A 62 -6.57 -1.33 8.63
N PRO A 63 -5.74 -1.27 9.69
CA PRO A 63 -5.61 -0.06 10.50
C PRO A 63 -5.18 1.14 9.64
N GLU A 64 -5.79 2.29 9.90
CA GLU A 64 -5.51 3.54 9.16
C GLU A 64 -4.02 3.86 9.08
N ALA A 65 -3.31 3.73 10.21
CA ALA A 65 -1.88 4.03 10.25
C ALA A 65 -1.04 3.11 9.35
N VAL A 66 -1.45 1.85 9.17
CA VAL A 66 -0.81 0.91 8.24
C VAL A 66 -1.10 1.32 6.79
N PHE A 67 -2.35 1.73 6.51
CA PHE A 67 -2.73 2.17 5.18
C PHE A 67 -1.98 3.44 4.77
N LEU A 68 -1.86 4.43 5.67
CA LEU A 68 -1.12 5.66 5.41
C LEU A 68 0.38 5.38 5.18
N ALA A 69 0.99 4.48 5.96
CA ALA A 69 2.37 4.07 5.73
C ALA A 69 2.57 3.36 4.38
N ALA A 70 1.61 2.55 3.95
CA ALA A 70 1.63 1.94 2.61
C ALA A 70 1.51 2.99 1.50
N ASP A 71 0.69 4.02 1.71
CA ASP A 71 0.52 5.12 0.76
C ASP A 71 1.79 5.97 0.66
N ASP A 72 2.44 6.26 1.76
CA ASP A 72 3.73 6.98 1.78
C ASP A 72 4.82 6.21 1.00
N ILE A 73 4.88 4.87 1.12
CA ILE A 73 5.78 4.03 0.33
C ILE A 73 5.43 4.11 -1.17
N ALA A 74 4.14 4.02 -1.50
CA ALA A 74 3.68 4.08 -2.87
C ALA A 74 3.90 5.46 -3.50
N ASP A 75 3.75 6.55 -2.73
CA ASP A 75 4.04 7.91 -3.18
C ASP A 75 5.54 8.08 -3.44
N THR A 76 6.41 7.62 -2.52
CA THR A 76 7.86 7.62 -2.72
C THR A 76 8.24 6.88 -4.02
N ALA A 77 7.65 5.71 -4.25
CA ALA A 77 7.88 4.96 -5.48
C ALA A 77 7.42 5.72 -6.74
N ARG A 78 6.27 6.41 -6.69
CA ARG A 78 5.78 7.24 -7.80
C ARG A 78 6.66 8.44 -8.09
N GLU A 79 7.29 9.02 -7.06
CA GLU A 79 8.15 10.18 -7.17
C GLU A 79 9.57 9.83 -7.64
N GLU A 80 10.11 8.70 -7.21
CA GLU A 80 11.51 8.33 -7.45
C GLU A 80 11.72 7.43 -8.67
N LEU A 81 10.70 6.68 -9.09
CA LEU A 81 10.78 5.81 -10.26
C LEU A 81 10.27 6.53 -11.51
N ASP A 82 11.05 6.50 -12.58
CA ASP A 82 10.71 7.13 -13.88
C ASP A 82 9.78 6.22 -14.71
N CYS A 83 8.70 5.75 -14.07
CA CYS A 83 7.72 4.86 -14.69
C CYS A 83 6.29 5.09 -14.15
N THR A 84 5.30 4.57 -14.85
CA THR A 84 3.91 4.61 -14.38
C THR A 84 3.64 3.39 -13.52
N LEU A 85 3.23 3.62 -12.27
CA LEU A 85 2.85 2.54 -11.34
C LEU A 85 1.33 2.31 -11.36
N ASN A 86 0.93 1.05 -11.20
CA ASN A 86 -0.47 0.70 -11.04
C ASN A 86 -1.08 1.40 -9.82
N ALA A 87 -2.26 1.99 -10.01
CA ALA A 87 -2.98 2.71 -8.94
C ALA A 87 -3.31 1.84 -7.71
N ASN A 88 -3.31 0.51 -7.88
CA ASN A 88 -3.62 -0.44 -6.82
C ASN A 88 -2.42 -0.71 -5.88
N LEU A 89 -1.23 -0.18 -6.14
CA LEU A 89 -0.03 -0.43 -5.35
C LEU A 89 -0.25 -0.12 -3.87
N THR A 90 -0.86 1.02 -3.53
CA THR A 90 -1.17 1.41 -2.14
C THR A 90 -1.99 0.34 -1.43
N TYR A 91 -3.01 -0.22 -2.08
CA TYR A 91 -3.88 -1.25 -1.50
C TYR A 91 -3.15 -2.59 -1.33
N ALA A 92 -2.35 -2.98 -2.32
CA ALA A 92 -1.56 -4.21 -2.26
C ALA A 92 -0.51 -4.15 -1.14
N LEU A 93 0.17 -3.01 -0.99
CA LEU A 93 1.11 -2.78 0.11
C LEU A 93 0.40 -2.76 1.47
N ALA A 94 -0.76 -2.12 1.58
CA ALA A 94 -1.51 -2.03 2.83
C ALA A 94 -1.95 -3.43 3.32
N ASP A 95 -2.43 -4.28 2.42
CA ASP A 95 -2.81 -5.67 2.73
C ASP A 95 -1.59 -6.47 3.18
N HIS A 96 -0.50 -6.40 2.41
CA HIS A 96 0.75 -7.08 2.73
C HIS A 96 1.31 -6.65 4.10
N LEU A 97 1.43 -5.35 4.35
CA LEU A 97 1.99 -4.82 5.60
C LEU A 97 1.12 -5.15 6.81
N ASN A 98 -0.20 -5.10 6.67
CA ASN A 98 -1.11 -5.52 7.73
C ASN A 98 -0.92 -7.00 8.08
N PHE A 99 -0.81 -7.86 7.08
CA PHE A 99 -0.54 -9.28 7.27
C PHE A 99 0.86 -9.53 7.86
N ALA A 100 1.90 -8.81 7.40
CA ALA A 100 3.26 -8.91 7.92
C ALA A 100 3.33 -8.54 9.41
N ILE A 101 2.64 -7.46 9.81
CA ILE A 101 2.56 -7.05 11.23
C ILE A 101 1.85 -8.11 12.09
N GLN A 102 0.73 -8.68 11.60
CA GLN A 102 0.03 -9.73 12.33
C GLN A 102 0.92 -10.96 12.49
N ARG A 103 1.54 -11.42 11.41
CA ARG A 103 2.45 -12.57 11.38
C ARG A 103 3.66 -12.38 12.31
N SER A 104 4.27 -11.18 12.31
CA SER A 104 5.39 -10.87 13.20
C SER A 104 4.99 -10.96 14.67
N ARG A 105 3.80 -10.50 15.05
CA ARG A 105 3.26 -10.63 16.42
C ARG A 105 3.05 -12.08 16.85
N GLU A 106 2.81 -12.96 15.91
CA GLU A 106 2.66 -14.40 16.12
C GLU A 106 4.01 -15.15 16.11
N GLY A 107 5.13 -14.44 15.88
CA GLY A 107 6.48 -15.00 15.81
C GLY A 107 6.72 -15.83 14.54
N LEU A 108 5.90 -15.66 13.51
CA LEU A 108 6.01 -16.36 12.24
C LEU A 108 6.90 -15.58 11.28
N ASN A 109 8.10 -16.08 11.02
CA ASN A 109 9.03 -15.50 10.04
C ASN A 109 8.97 -16.25 8.71
N VAL A 110 8.87 -15.51 7.62
CA VAL A 110 8.96 -16.05 6.26
C VAL A 110 10.36 -15.77 5.71
N GLN A 111 10.99 -16.81 5.18
CA GLN A 111 12.23 -16.62 4.42
C GLN A 111 11.88 -16.34 2.96
N VAL A 112 12.53 -15.34 2.38
CA VAL A 112 12.38 -14.98 0.96
C VAL A 112 13.68 -15.31 0.25
N PRO A 113 13.75 -16.40 -0.56
CA PRO A 113 14.99 -16.85 -1.19
C PRO A 113 15.61 -15.85 -2.17
N LEU A 114 14.80 -14.93 -2.72
CA LEU A 114 15.18 -14.00 -3.80
C LEU A 114 15.82 -12.69 -3.33
N ALA A 115 16.18 -12.55 -2.05
CA ALA A 115 16.65 -11.28 -1.49
C ALA A 115 17.87 -10.71 -2.22
N TYR A 116 18.85 -11.57 -2.54
CA TYR A 116 20.06 -11.16 -3.27
C TYR A 116 19.73 -10.71 -4.70
N ASP A 117 18.90 -11.44 -5.40
CA ASP A 117 18.55 -11.16 -6.79
C ASP A 117 17.75 -9.86 -6.91
N ILE A 118 16.77 -9.64 -6.04
CA ILE A 118 15.97 -8.41 -6.01
C ILE A 118 16.86 -7.20 -5.73
N GLN A 119 17.75 -7.28 -4.75
CA GLN A 119 18.65 -6.18 -4.42
C GLN A 119 19.58 -5.79 -5.58
N HIS A 120 20.00 -6.76 -6.42
CA HIS A 120 20.94 -6.52 -7.52
C HIS A 120 20.26 -6.14 -8.82
N LEU A 121 19.09 -6.72 -9.11
CA LEU A 121 18.35 -6.48 -10.36
C LEU A 121 17.45 -5.24 -10.28
N TYR A 122 16.97 -4.92 -9.07
CA TYR A 122 16.01 -3.83 -8.80
C TYR A 122 16.51 -2.96 -7.62
N PRO A 123 17.70 -2.32 -7.75
CA PRO A 123 18.32 -1.61 -6.63
C PRO A 123 17.55 -0.37 -6.19
N HIS A 124 16.80 0.30 -7.08
CA HIS A 124 15.99 1.47 -6.75
C HIS A 124 14.76 1.07 -5.95
N GLU A 125 14.01 0.08 -6.42
CA GLU A 125 12.81 -0.44 -5.77
C GLU A 125 13.16 -1.05 -4.40
N TYR A 126 14.30 -1.73 -4.31
CA TYR A 126 14.83 -2.25 -3.06
C TYR A 126 15.18 -1.11 -2.07
N ALA A 127 15.78 -0.02 -2.54
CA ALA A 127 16.12 1.12 -1.69
C ALA A 127 14.87 1.81 -1.15
N ILE A 128 13.86 2.04 -1.99
CA ILE A 128 12.55 2.59 -1.61
C ILE A 128 11.88 1.68 -0.57
N ALA A 129 11.83 0.38 -0.84
CA ALA A 129 11.25 -0.61 0.06
C ALA A 129 11.94 -0.62 1.43
N LYS A 130 13.28 -0.55 1.45
CA LYS A 130 14.08 -0.50 2.68
C LYS A 130 13.78 0.76 3.49
N GLN A 131 13.78 1.91 2.85
CA GLN A 131 13.46 3.17 3.52
C GLN A 131 12.04 3.14 4.08
N GLY A 132 11.07 2.70 3.27
CA GLY A 132 9.67 2.60 3.67
C GLY A 132 9.42 1.66 4.83
N LEU A 133 10.07 0.47 4.85
CA LEU A 133 9.98 -0.47 5.97
C LEU A 133 10.52 0.14 7.27
N HIS A 134 11.69 0.77 7.22
CA HIS A 134 12.29 1.38 8.40
C HIS A 134 11.45 2.52 8.97
N GLU A 135 10.87 3.36 8.10
CA GLU A 135 9.99 4.44 8.50
C GLU A 135 8.69 3.92 9.12
N LEU A 136 8.08 2.90 8.51
CA LEU A 136 6.91 2.21 9.04
C LEU A 136 7.19 1.64 10.42
N CYS A 137 8.28 0.89 10.58
CA CYS A 137 8.65 0.30 11.87
C CYS A 137 8.83 1.37 12.95
N ARG A 138 9.49 2.49 12.60
CA ARG A 138 9.68 3.63 13.52
C ARG A 138 8.36 4.30 13.88
N THR A 139 7.50 4.55 12.90
CA THR A 139 6.24 5.31 13.08
C THR A 139 5.19 4.50 13.84
N LEU A 140 5.07 3.21 13.54
CA LEU A 140 4.08 2.33 14.15
C LEU A 140 4.60 1.61 15.39
N ALA A 141 5.88 1.80 15.76
CA ALA A 141 6.55 1.10 16.85
C ALA A 141 6.40 -0.43 16.76
N VAL A 142 6.58 -0.96 15.55
CA VAL A 142 6.55 -2.41 15.24
C VAL A 142 7.93 -2.88 14.82
N ASP A 143 8.20 -4.16 15.03
CA ASP A 143 9.44 -4.80 14.60
C ASP A 143 9.12 -5.81 13.49
N LEU A 144 9.56 -5.49 12.26
CA LEU A 144 9.42 -6.35 11.09
C LEU A 144 10.81 -6.76 10.60
N PRO A 145 10.98 -8.03 10.17
CA PRO A 145 12.26 -8.51 9.69
C PRO A 145 12.62 -7.89 8.32
N ASP A 146 13.93 -7.75 8.05
CA ASP A 146 14.45 -7.23 6.78
C ASP A 146 14.01 -8.03 5.56
N THR A 147 13.52 -9.26 5.73
CA THR A 147 12.92 -10.05 4.66
C THR A 147 11.69 -9.38 4.05
N GLU A 148 11.01 -8.51 4.79
CA GLU A 148 9.86 -7.74 4.28
C GLU A 148 10.28 -6.68 3.24
N ILE A 149 11.54 -6.22 3.25
CA ILE A 149 12.08 -5.32 2.21
C ILE A 149 11.90 -5.94 0.84
N VAL A 150 12.21 -7.22 0.70
CA VAL A 150 12.08 -7.96 -0.56
C VAL A 150 10.62 -8.04 -0.99
N SER A 151 9.74 -8.33 -0.06
CA SER A 151 8.29 -8.42 -0.35
C SER A 151 7.71 -7.08 -0.79
N ILE A 152 8.08 -5.98 -0.12
CA ILE A 152 7.67 -4.62 -0.50
C ILE A 152 8.22 -4.27 -1.88
N ALA A 153 9.52 -4.52 -2.15
CA ALA A 153 10.14 -4.29 -3.46
C ALA A 153 9.42 -5.07 -4.56
N MET A 154 9.04 -6.33 -4.32
CA MET A 154 8.27 -7.15 -5.26
C MET A 154 6.90 -6.55 -5.58
N HIS A 155 6.20 -5.94 -4.60
CA HIS A 155 4.96 -5.23 -4.87
C HIS A 155 5.18 -4.01 -5.77
N ILE A 156 6.25 -3.24 -5.56
CA ILE A 156 6.61 -2.09 -6.41
C ILE A 156 6.90 -2.57 -7.84
N ILE A 157 7.78 -3.55 -8.01
CA ILE A 157 8.14 -4.14 -9.32
C ILE A 157 6.90 -4.68 -10.05
N THR A 158 6.00 -5.33 -9.33
CA THR A 158 4.74 -5.84 -9.92
C THR A 158 3.88 -4.68 -10.42
N ALA A 159 3.79 -3.58 -9.67
CA ALA A 159 3.01 -2.41 -10.05
C ALA A 159 3.55 -1.68 -11.29
N GLU A 160 4.86 -1.72 -11.55
CA GLU A 160 5.47 -1.21 -12.79
C GLU A 160 5.03 -2.04 -14.01
N ASN A 161 5.00 -3.35 -13.86
CA ASN A 161 4.76 -4.29 -14.96
C ASN A 161 3.27 -4.49 -15.27
N GLU A 162 2.36 -4.27 -14.34
CA GLU A 162 0.91 -4.37 -14.58
C GLU A 162 0.38 -3.31 -15.55
N VAL A 163 1.15 -2.27 -15.83
CA VAL A 163 0.87 -1.31 -16.90
C VAL A 163 1.35 -1.84 -18.26
N GLY A 164 2.20 -2.88 -18.27
CA GLY A 164 2.89 -3.38 -19.47
C GLY A 164 2.98 -4.89 -19.65
N ASP A 165 2.11 -5.75 -19.12
CA ASP A 165 2.08 -7.21 -19.30
C ASP A 165 2.56 -8.06 -18.10
N MET A 166 1.58 -8.53 -17.34
CA MET A 166 1.74 -9.36 -16.13
C MET A 166 2.47 -10.70 -16.37
N HIS A 167 2.68 -11.10 -17.62
CA HIS A 167 3.27 -12.41 -17.96
C HIS A 167 4.80 -12.44 -17.88
N SER A 168 5.47 -11.30 -18.06
CA SER A 168 6.94 -11.27 -18.15
C SER A 168 7.62 -11.32 -16.77
N THR A 169 7.04 -10.70 -15.74
CA THR A 169 7.67 -10.58 -14.40
C THR A 169 7.65 -11.90 -13.64
N ILE A 170 6.51 -12.64 -13.69
CA ILE A 170 6.41 -13.97 -13.08
C ILE A 170 7.33 -14.96 -13.79
N LEU A 171 7.46 -14.86 -15.11
CA LEU A 171 8.39 -15.67 -15.89
C LEU A 171 9.85 -15.36 -15.56
N THR A 172 10.22 -14.10 -15.41
CA THR A 172 11.58 -13.68 -15.07
C THR A 172 11.98 -14.16 -13.68
N ALA A 173 11.12 -13.99 -12.67
CA ALA A 173 11.36 -14.49 -11.32
C ALA A 173 11.45 -16.03 -11.27
N LYS A 174 10.63 -16.72 -12.07
CA LYS A 174 10.64 -18.18 -12.15
C LYS A 174 11.88 -18.72 -12.86
N VAL A 175 12.34 -18.07 -13.94
CA VAL A 175 13.55 -18.41 -14.66
C VAL A 175 14.79 -18.20 -13.79
N ILE A 176 14.85 -17.11 -13.02
CA ILE A 176 15.94 -16.85 -12.08
C ILE A 176 15.97 -17.91 -10.98
N SER A 177 14.81 -18.29 -10.43
CA SER A 177 14.70 -19.36 -9.43
C SER A 177 15.17 -20.73 -9.95
N GLU A 178 14.86 -21.05 -11.21
CA GLU A 178 15.27 -22.31 -11.83
C GLU A 178 16.76 -22.34 -12.19
N LEU A 179 17.36 -21.20 -12.58
CA LEU A 179 18.79 -21.08 -12.86
C LEU A 179 19.65 -21.09 -11.59
N SER A 180 19.10 -20.67 -10.45
CA SER A 180 19.80 -20.69 -9.16
C SER A 180 19.77 -22.06 -8.47
N ALA A 181 19.02 -23.02 -9.01
CA ALA A 181 18.89 -24.39 -8.48
C ALA A 181 19.84 -25.40 -9.15
N ILE A 182 20.72 -24.94 -10.06
CA ILE A 182 21.77 -25.72 -10.71
C ILE A 182 23.13 -25.38 -10.08
#